data_d9e36108c7dc3e23a15601177ac44ee5
#
_entry.id   d9e36108c7dc3e23a15601177ac44ee5
#
_cell.length_a   1.000
_cell.length_b   1.000
_cell.length_c   1.000
_cell.angle_alpha   90.00
_cell.angle_beta   90.00
_cell.angle_gamma   90.00
#
_symmetry.space_group_name_H-M   'P 1'
#
loop_
_entity.id
_entity.type
_entity.pdbx_description
1 polymer ?
#
loop_
_entity_poly.entity_id
_entity_poly.type
_entity_poly.pdbx_seq_one_letter_code
_entity_poly.pdbx_strand_id
1 'polypeptide(L)'
;MNTAPILLFVYNRPAHTRRVLEALSRNALAAESDLFVYSDAARSEADRAAVTETRRIIRQARGFRQIHLTERPQNLGLAGNIIDGVTTIINQYGRVIVLEDDLVVAPHFLQFMNDALEAFKDEPQVGHIHACEF
;
A
#
# COMPACT_ATOMS: atom_id res chain seq x y z
N MET A 1 -7.38 14.70 12.56
CA MET A 1 -6.65 14.79 11.28
C MET A 1 -7.17 13.74 10.32
N ASN A 2 -7.42 14.14 9.09
CA ASN A 2 -7.88 13.24 8.04
C ASN A 2 -6.65 12.62 7.36
N THR A 3 -6.34 11.38 7.70
CA THR A 3 -5.20 10.71 7.11
C THR A 3 -5.52 10.22 5.69
N ALA A 4 -4.53 10.27 4.81
CA ALA A 4 -4.66 9.73 3.47
C ALA A 4 -4.69 8.20 3.53
N PRO A 5 -5.46 7.53 2.65
CA PRO A 5 -5.39 6.08 2.56
C PRO A 5 -4.01 5.63 2.12
N ILE A 6 -3.58 4.48 2.65
CA ILE A 6 -2.33 3.84 2.28
C ILE A 6 -2.67 2.74 1.28
N LEU A 7 -1.94 2.70 0.18
CA LEU A 7 -2.17 1.73 -0.88
C LEU A 7 -0.89 0.91 -1.08
N LEU A 8 -0.99 -0.38 -0.83
CA LEU A 8 0.14 -1.31 -0.92
C LEU A 8 -0.13 -2.34 -2.00
N PHE A 9 0.83 -2.52 -2.89
CA PHE A 9 0.78 -3.53 -3.94
C PHE A 9 1.69 -4.68 -3.60
N VAL A 10 1.15 -5.88 -3.64
CA VAL A 10 1.86 -7.12 -3.31
C VAL A 10 1.65 -8.18 -4.38
N TYR A 11 2.52 -9.17 -4.42
CA TYR A 11 2.42 -10.26 -5.38
C TYR A 11 2.88 -11.59 -4.74
N ASN A 12 4.16 -11.92 -4.85
CA ASN A 12 4.69 -13.24 -4.50
C ASN A 12 5.89 -13.19 -3.56
N ARG A 13 5.98 -12.14 -2.73
CA ARG A 13 7.10 -11.95 -1.80
C ARG A 13 6.59 -11.85 -0.35
N PRO A 14 6.26 -12.99 0.26
CA PRO A 14 5.67 -12.96 1.60
C PRO A 14 6.59 -12.35 2.67
N ALA A 15 7.90 -12.62 2.63
CA ALA A 15 8.82 -12.05 3.61
C ALA A 15 8.95 -10.53 3.48
N HIS A 16 9.01 -10.02 2.25
CA HIS A 16 9.03 -8.58 1.99
C HIS A 16 7.74 -7.92 2.46
N THR A 17 6.60 -8.53 2.13
CA THR A 17 5.27 -8.05 2.53
C THR A 17 5.16 -7.96 4.05
N ARG A 18 5.63 -8.98 4.76
CA ARG A 18 5.62 -8.97 6.23
C ARG A 18 6.42 -7.80 6.78
N ARG A 19 7.62 -7.55 6.24
CA ARG A 19 8.49 -6.46 6.71
C ARG A 19 7.85 -5.09 6.48
N VAL A 20 7.24 -4.89 5.31
CA VAL A 20 6.57 -3.62 5.01
C VAL A 20 5.40 -3.40 5.96
N LEU A 21 4.57 -4.41 6.17
CA LEU A 21 3.42 -4.31 7.07
C LEU A 21 3.87 -4.02 8.51
N GLU A 22 4.90 -4.68 9.00
CA GLU A 22 5.42 -4.45 10.34
C GLU A 22 5.95 -3.02 10.49
N ALA A 23 6.71 -2.53 9.52
CA ALA A 23 7.26 -1.17 9.55
C ALA A 23 6.14 -0.13 9.49
N LEU A 24 5.14 -0.33 8.63
CA LEU A 24 3.99 0.58 8.53
C LEU A 24 3.20 0.60 9.85
N SER A 25 2.95 -0.57 10.42
CA SER A 25 2.14 -0.67 11.65
C SER A 25 2.75 0.03 12.85
N ARG A 26 4.07 0.23 12.82
CA ARG A 26 4.79 0.96 13.89
C ARG A 26 4.82 2.46 13.65
N ASN A 27 4.32 2.93 12.52
CA ASN A 27 4.33 4.35 12.20
C ASN A 27 3.32 5.13 13.03
N ALA A 28 3.66 6.36 13.36
CA ALA A 28 2.68 7.33 13.84
C ALA A 28 1.60 7.46 12.76
N LEU A 29 0.34 7.56 13.15
CA LEU A 29 -0.84 7.63 12.30
C LEU A 29 -1.29 6.30 11.68
N ALA A 30 -0.54 5.20 11.84
CA ALA A 30 -0.96 3.90 11.28
C ALA A 30 -2.35 3.48 11.79
N ALA A 31 -2.56 3.58 13.11
CA ALA A 31 -3.83 3.20 13.73
C ALA A 31 -5.02 4.06 13.28
N GLU A 32 -4.75 5.22 12.71
CA GLU A 32 -5.77 6.15 12.22
C GLU A 32 -5.97 6.05 10.72
N SER A 33 -5.21 5.21 10.03
CA SER A 33 -5.16 5.13 8.58
C SER A 33 -5.79 3.83 8.07
N ASP A 34 -6.53 3.94 6.97
CA ASP A 34 -7.00 2.76 6.24
C ASP A 34 -5.89 2.27 5.33
N LEU A 35 -5.69 0.96 5.30
CA LEU A 35 -4.75 0.29 4.42
C LEU A 35 -5.53 -0.49 3.37
N PHE A 36 -5.26 -0.18 2.10
CA PHE A 36 -5.79 -0.90 0.96
C PHE A 36 -4.65 -1.71 0.35
N VAL A 37 -4.84 -3.01 0.24
CA VAL A 37 -3.84 -3.90 -0.34
C VAL A 37 -4.42 -4.54 -1.59
N TYR A 38 -3.73 -4.40 -2.70
CA TYR A 38 -4.08 -5.07 -3.95
C TYR A 38 -3.07 -6.18 -4.19
N SER A 39 -3.55 -7.41 -4.09
CA SER A 39 -2.72 -8.60 -4.23
C SER A 39 -2.93 -9.19 -5.62
N ASP A 40 -1.88 -9.17 -6.43
CA ASP A 40 -1.96 -9.75 -7.77
C ASP A 40 -2.04 -11.28 -7.68
N ALA A 41 -2.63 -11.88 -8.69
CA ALA A 41 -2.78 -13.33 -8.77
C ALA A 41 -1.49 -13.97 -9.29
N ALA A 42 -1.34 -15.27 -9.05
CA ALA A 42 -0.21 -16.02 -9.55
C ALA A 42 -0.16 -16.00 -11.08
N ARG A 43 1.03 -15.76 -11.63
CA ARG A 43 1.26 -15.78 -13.06
C ARG A 43 1.36 -17.20 -13.58
N SER A 44 1.85 -18.12 -12.74
CA SER A 44 2.06 -19.51 -13.08
C SER A 44 1.90 -20.36 -11.82
N GLU A 45 1.89 -21.67 -12.00
CA GLU A 45 1.82 -22.60 -10.88
C GLU A 45 2.99 -22.43 -9.89
N ALA A 46 4.17 -22.03 -10.41
CA ALA A 46 5.34 -21.83 -9.57
C ALA A 46 5.15 -20.70 -8.53
N ASP A 47 4.30 -19.69 -8.83
CA ASP A 47 4.05 -18.56 -7.93
C ASP A 47 2.93 -18.80 -6.94
N ARG A 48 2.13 -19.83 -7.13
CA ARG A 48 0.87 -20.02 -6.40
C ARG A 48 1.06 -20.07 -4.89
N ALA A 49 2.03 -20.83 -4.42
CA ALA A 49 2.29 -20.96 -2.98
C ALA A 49 2.71 -19.62 -2.34
N ALA A 50 3.57 -18.86 -3.02
CA ALA A 50 4.02 -17.57 -2.52
C ALA A 50 2.90 -16.53 -2.51
N VAL A 51 2.04 -16.50 -3.52
CA VAL A 51 0.87 -15.63 -3.54
C VAL A 51 -0.10 -15.97 -2.42
N THR A 52 -0.37 -17.25 -2.20
CA THR A 52 -1.23 -17.71 -1.12
C THR A 52 -0.70 -17.29 0.25
N GLU A 53 0.60 -17.47 0.47
CA GLU A 53 1.25 -17.09 1.73
C GLU A 53 1.24 -15.57 1.93
N THR A 54 1.49 -14.81 0.87
CA THR A 54 1.41 -13.34 0.92
C THR A 54 0.03 -12.88 1.35
N ARG A 55 -1.01 -13.45 0.76
CA ARG A 55 -2.41 -13.11 1.10
C ARG A 55 -2.75 -13.49 2.54
N ARG A 56 -2.24 -14.62 3.02
CA ARG A 56 -2.43 -15.04 4.40
C ARG A 56 -1.84 -14.04 5.38
N ILE A 57 -0.63 -13.56 5.11
CA ILE A 57 0.04 -12.56 5.94
C ILE A 57 -0.79 -11.28 6.05
N ILE A 58 -1.35 -10.82 4.93
CA ILE A 58 -2.18 -9.62 4.93
C ILE A 58 -3.44 -9.80 5.76
N ARG A 59 -4.10 -10.95 5.65
CA ARG A 59 -5.31 -11.23 6.43
C ARG A 59 -5.07 -11.24 7.93
N GLN A 60 -3.84 -11.51 8.37
CA GLN A 60 -3.45 -11.55 9.78
C GLN A 60 -2.86 -10.22 10.26
N ALA A 61 -2.64 -9.26 9.37
CA ALA A 61 -2.03 -7.98 9.71
C ALA A 61 -2.93 -7.16 10.62
N ARG A 62 -2.31 -6.33 11.47
CA ARG A 62 -3.00 -5.47 12.43
C ARG A 62 -2.25 -4.16 12.54
N GLY A 63 -2.83 -3.20 13.25
CA GLY A 63 -2.18 -1.92 13.53
C GLY A 63 -2.68 -0.77 12.67
N PHE A 64 -3.72 -1.01 11.86
CA PHE A 64 -4.36 0.01 11.03
C PHE A 64 -5.80 0.19 11.45
N ARG A 65 -6.41 1.30 11.04
CA ARG A 65 -7.83 1.52 11.33
C ARG A 65 -8.68 0.43 10.69
N GLN A 66 -8.47 0.18 9.40
CA GLN A 66 -9.08 -0.93 8.66
C GLN A 66 -8.10 -1.41 7.59
N ILE A 67 -8.18 -2.69 7.26
CA ILE A 67 -7.40 -3.28 6.17
C ILE A 67 -8.38 -3.82 5.14
N HIS A 68 -8.26 -3.35 3.91
CA HIS A 68 -9.09 -3.76 2.78
C HIS A 68 -8.21 -4.52 1.80
N LEU A 69 -8.43 -5.83 1.69
CA LEU A 69 -7.66 -6.69 0.80
C LEU A 69 -8.46 -6.97 -0.46
N THR A 70 -7.90 -6.61 -1.61
CA THR A 70 -8.42 -6.98 -2.92
C THR A 70 -7.52 -8.07 -3.51
N GLU A 71 -8.07 -9.26 -3.68
CA GLU A 71 -7.36 -10.39 -4.27
C GLU A 71 -7.75 -10.47 -5.73
N ARG A 72 -6.79 -10.18 -6.63
CA ARG A 72 -7.08 -10.24 -8.06
C ARG A 72 -7.37 -11.70 -8.46
N PRO A 73 -8.41 -11.94 -9.25
CA PRO A 73 -8.70 -13.30 -9.73
C PRO A 73 -7.75 -13.77 -10.83
N GLN A 74 -7.13 -12.83 -11.54
CA GLN A 74 -6.17 -13.10 -12.61
C GLN A 74 -4.97 -12.20 -12.47
N ASN A 75 -3.82 -12.64 -12.95
CA ASN A 75 -2.61 -11.83 -12.93
C ASN A 75 -2.77 -10.65 -13.88
N LEU A 76 -2.70 -9.43 -13.33
CA LEU A 76 -2.79 -8.19 -14.10
C LEU A 76 -1.40 -7.67 -14.51
N GLY A 77 -0.35 -8.21 -13.92
CA GLY A 77 0.98 -7.65 -14.02
C GLY A 77 1.14 -6.42 -13.13
N LEU A 78 2.37 -6.02 -12.88
CA LEU A 78 2.68 -4.91 -11.97
C LEU A 78 2.00 -3.61 -12.41
N ALA A 79 2.18 -3.24 -13.67
CA ALA A 79 1.60 -1.98 -14.19
C ALA A 79 0.08 -1.99 -14.12
N GLY A 80 -0.57 -3.08 -14.53
CA GLY A 80 -2.03 -3.19 -14.50
C GLY A 80 -2.59 -3.12 -13.08
N ASN A 81 -1.94 -3.81 -12.15
CA ASN A 81 -2.33 -3.80 -10.75
C ASN A 81 -2.22 -2.40 -10.16
N ILE A 82 -1.11 -1.70 -10.40
CA ILE A 82 -0.87 -0.35 -9.90
C ILE A 82 -1.86 0.65 -10.51
N ILE A 83 -2.02 0.66 -11.81
CA ILE A 83 -2.90 1.61 -12.50
C ILE A 83 -4.33 1.47 -12.00
N ASP A 84 -4.84 0.25 -11.95
CA ASP A 84 -6.21 0.03 -11.49
C ASP A 84 -6.39 0.42 -10.02
N GLY A 85 -5.47 0.01 -9.15
CA GLY A 85 -5.55 0.32 -7.73
C GLY A 85 -5.46 1.81 -7.44
N VAL A 86 -4.49 2.49 -8.03
CA VAL A 86 -4.32 3.95 -7.84
C VAL A 86 -5.54 4.69 -8.36
N THR A 87 -6.02 4.36 -9.55
CA THR A 87 -7.19 5.01 -10.13
C THR A 87 -8.42 4.84 -9.23
N THR A 88 -8.65 3.64 -8.73
CA THR A 88 -9.79 3.36 -7.86
C THR A 88 -9.74 4.20 -6.58
N ILE A 89 -8.59 4.23 -5.90
CA ILE A 89 -8.46 4.94 -4.63
C ILE A 89 -8.47 6.46 -4.82
N ILE A 90 -7.79 6.97 -5.84
CA ILE A 90 -7.77 8.40 -6.14
C ILE A 90 -9.18 8.91 -6.46
N ASN A 91 -9.95 8.15 -7.24
CA ASN A 91 -11.32 8.55 -7.59
C ASN A 91 -12.24 8.59 -6.38
N GLN A 92 -11.97 7.78 -5.38
CA GLN A 92 -12.79 7.70 -4.17
C GLN A 92 -12.35 8.69 -3.09
N TYR A 93 -11.04 8.88 -2.91
CA TYR A 93 -10.49 9.64 -1.78
C TYR A 93 -9.80 10.95 -2.17
N GLY A 94 -9.43 11.12 -3.43
CA GLY A 94 -8.77 12.32 -3.93
C GLY A 94 -7.27 12.37 -3.69
N ARG A 95 -6.74 11.50 -2.82
CA ARG A 95 -5.31 11.42 -2.52
C ARG A 95 -4.97 10.01 -2.02
N VAL A 96 -3.70 9.64 -2.07
CA VAL A 96 -3.27 8.31 -1.67
C VAL A 96 -1.75 8.29 -1.41
N ILE A 97 -1.33 7.45 -0.48
CA ILE A 97 0.08 7.14 -0.23
C ILE A 97 0.34 5.75 -0.83
N VAL A 98 1.17 5.68 -1.87
CA VAL A 98 1.41 4.44 -2.62
C VAL A 98 2.71 3.79 -2.19
N LEU A 99 2.67 2.50 -1.93
CA LEU A 99 3.83 1.69 -1.54
C LEU A 99 3.85 0.37 -2.31
N GLU A 100 5.06 -0.15 -2.51
CA GLU A 100 5.30 -1.48 -3.01
C GLU A 100 5.94 -2.34 -1.92
N ASP A 101 5.95 -3.65 -2.11
CA ASP A 101 6.36 -4.61 -1.09
C ASP A 101 7.87 -4.67 -0.82
N ASP A 102 8.68 -3.94 -1.57
CA ASP A 102 10.12 -3.86 -1.39
C ASP A 102 10.59 -2.63 -0.61
N LEU A 103 9.64 -1.81 -0.12
CA LEU A 103 9.94 -0.57 0.59
C LEU A 103 9.67 -0.73 2.09
N VAL A 104 10.75 -0.73 2.89
CA VAL A 104 10.62 -0.68 4.35
C VAL A 104 10.71 0.77 4.79
N VAL A 105 9.65 1.26 5.40
CA VAL A 105 9.50 2.69 5.72
C VAL A 105 10.05 3.03 7.10
N ALA A 106 10.50 4.28 7.24
CA ALA A 106 10.96 4.82 8.52
C ALA A 106 9.78 5.07 9.47
N PRO A 107 10.02 5.19 10.79
CA PRO A 107 8.94 5.32 11.78
C PRO A 107 8.03 6.51 11.61
N HIS A 108 8.48 7.59 10.96
CA HIS A 108 7.70 8.80 10.77
C HIS A 108 7.24 9.00 9.32
N PHE A 109 7.31 7.95 8.51
CA PHE A 109 6.96 8.01 7.09
C PHE A 109 5.53 8.51 6.86
N LEU A 110 4.56 7.94 7.57
CA LEU A 110 3.15 8.32 7.39
C LEU A 110 2.89 9.76 7.81
N GLN A 111 3.52 10.20 8.89
CA GLN A 111 3.42 11.60 9.34
C GLN A 111 3.98 12.53 8.28
N PHE A 112 5.17 12.22 7.76
CA PHE A 112 5.80 13.01 6.69
C PHE A 112 4.90 13.08 5.44
N MET A 113 4.38 11.94 4.99
CA MET A 113 3.56 11.90 3.78
C MET A 113 2.25 12.64 3.95
N ASN A 114 1.59 12.48 5.10
CA ASN A 114 0.34 13.21 5.35
C ASN A 114 0.57 14.71 5.46
N ASP A 115 1.65 15.13 6.11
CA ASP A 115 2.01 16.55 6.21
C ASP A 115 2.31 17.14 4.83
N ALA A 116 3.03 16.40 3.99
CA ALA A 116 3.36 16.84 2.63
C ALA A 116 2.11 16.97 1.76
N LEU A 117 1.21 16.00 1.83
CA LEU A 117 -0.05 16.05 1.08
C LEU A 117 -0.91 17.23 1.52
N GLU A 118 -0.96 17.52 2.81
CA GLU A 118 -1.70 18.67 3.34
C GLU A 118 -1.06 19.98 2.89
N ALA A 119 0.27 20.08 2.93
CA ALA A 119 0.99 21.30 2.54
C ALA A 119 0.80 21.65 1.06
N PHE A 120 0.68 20.64 0.19
CA PHE A 120 0.59 20.83 -1.26
C PHE A 120 -0.78 20.55 -1.85
N LYS A 121 -1.81 20.38 -1.03
CA LYS A 121 -3.14 19.98 -1.49
C LYS A 121 -3.76 20.96 -2.49
N ASP A 122 -3.45 22.24 -2.37
CA ASP A 122 -3.98 23.31 -3.22
C ASP A 122 -3.00 23.72 -4.33
N GLU A 123 -1.91 22.98 -4.49
CA GLU A 123 -0.86 23.31 -5.46
C GLU A 123 -1.06 22.49 -6.73
N PRO A 124 -1.56 23.11 -7.83
CA PRO A 124 -1.90 22.35 -9.03
C PRO A 124 -0.69 21.78 -9.78
N GLN A 125 0.51 22.24 -9.46
CA GLN A 125 1.73 21.76 -10.10
C GLN A 125 2.29 20.51 -9.45
N VAL A 126 1.78 20.11 -8.27
CA VAL A 126 2.22 18.93 -7.56
C VAL A 126 1.22 17.81 -7.84
N GLY A 127 1.54 16.92 -8.77
CA GLY A 127 0.67 15.82 -9.14
C GLY A 127 0.70 14.67 -8.15
N HIS A 128 1.87 14.41 -7.57
CA HIS A 128 2.03 13.36 -6.56
C HIS A 128 3.33 13.57 -5.78
N ILE A 129 3.40 12.92 -4.64
CA ILE A 129 4.58 12.97 -3.78
C ILE A 129 5.00 11.53 -3.53
N HIS A 130 6.29 11.25 -3.68
CA HIS A 130 6.82 9.96 -3.29
C HIS A 130 7.94 10.07 -2.29
N ALA A 131 8.11 9.04 -1.47
CA ALA A 131 9.28 8.83 -0.65
C ALA A 131 10.09 7.69 -1.23
N CYS A 132 11.40 7.86 -1.27
CA CYS A 132 12.32 6.80 -1.64
C CYS A 132 13.06 6.35 -0.40
N GLU A 133 13.31 5.06 -0.32
CA GLU A 133 14.18 4.51 0.71
C GLU A 133 15.59 4.36 0.17
N PHE A 134 16.54 4.64 1.02
CA PHE A 134 17.94 4.56 0.66
C PHE A 134 18.67 3.58 1.56
#